data_e812f7b47535b64689b7a4efb95806f4
#
_entry.id   e812f7b47535b64689b7a4efb95806f4
#
_cell.length_a   1.000
_cell.length_b   1.000
_cell.length_c   1.000
_cell.angle_alpha   90.00
_cell.angle_beta   90.00
_cell.angle_gamma   90.00
#
_symmetry.space_group_name_H-M   'P 1'
#
loop_
_entity.id
_entity.type
_entity.pdbx_description
1 polymer ?
#
loop_
_entity_poly.entity_id
_entity_poly.type
_entity_poly.pdbx_seq_one_letter_code
_entity_poly.pdbx_strand_id
1 'polypeptide(L)'
;MLELEDAITDQGVPRGRLRVSAALGHGRLTVVPLLAAFSARYPQVLVDLTLSDEVADILGGQTDVALRFGHLPDSSLSARAIGETGQVVVASPEYLQRCGTPLVPEDLARHNCLRFNFRRAAPDWPFRRNGEVFSLKVTGNIECSSGEALAQLARLGAGVARIGTFTVVDDLASGQLVPLLEAYNPDDREPIHAVFVGGSAMPARVRVFVDFLVEQLSGSQRTRL
;
A
#
# COMPACT_ATOMS: atom_id res chain seq x y z
N MET A 1 26.59 -6.62 -24.74
CA MET A 1 27.23 -7.94 -24.60
C MET A 1 27.37 -8.39 -23.14
N LEU A 2 26.88 -7.61 -22.16
CA LEU A 2 26.84 -7.96 -20.73
C LEU A 2 25.48 -8.55 -20.24
N GLU A 3 24.43 -8.47 -21.06
CA GLU A 3 23.08 -8.95 -20.67
C GLU A 3 22.82 -10.45 -21.01
N LEU A 4 23.67 -11.07 -21.82
CA LEU A 4 23.51 -12.49 -22.22
C LEU A 4 24.20 -13.46 -21.27
N GLU A 5 25.12 -12.99 -20.43
CA GLU A 5 25.82 -13.86 -19.45
C GLU A 5 24.99 -14.09 -18.16
N ASP A 6 24.02 -13.23 -17.86
CA ASP A 6 23.17 -13.35 -16.67
C ASP A 6 22.12 -14.50 -16.76
N ALA A 7 21.83 -15.00 -17.96
CA ALA A 7 20.77 -16.00 -18.18
C ALA A 7 21.21 -17.46 -17.94
N ILE A 8 22.49 -17.77 -17.86
CA ILE A 8 22.98 -19.15 -17.88
C ILE A 8 23.46 -19.66 -16.52
N THR A 9 23.57 -18.82 -15.47
CA THR A 9 24.23 -19.23 -14.21
C THR A 9 23.41 -18.97 -12.94
N ASP A 10 22.10 -18.97 -13.00
CA ASP A 10 21.24 -18.47 -11.89
C ASP A 10 20.78 -19.55 -10.88
N GLN A 11 21.54 -20.63 -10.71
CA GLN A 11 21.41 -21.57 -9.58
C GLN A 11 22.38 -21.26 -8.42
N GLY A 12 23.07 -20.12 -8.48
CA GLY A 12 24.12 -19.71 -7.55
C GLY A 12 23.66 -18.64 -6.53
N VAL A 13 24.63 -17.98 -5.91
CA VAL A 13 24.43 -16.87 -4.97
C VAL A 13 23.68 -15.72 -5.66
N PRO A 14 22.57 -15.20 -5.08
CA PRO A 14 21.81 -14.08 -5.68
C PRO A 14 22.68 -12.84 -5.88
N ARG A 15 22.74 -12.31 -7.11
CA ARG A 15 23.59 -11.17 -7.48
C ARG A 15 23.00 -10.35 -8.63
N GLY A 16 23.57 -9.16 -8.85
CA GLY A 16 23.22 -8.27 -9.96
C GLY A 16 22.14 -7.27 -9.61
N ARG A 17 21.69 -6.49 -10.60
CA ARG A 17 20.68 -5.42 -10.42
C ARG A 17 19.29 -6.00 -10.35
N LEU A 18 18.53 -5.64 -9.30
CA LEU A 18 17.13 -5.95 -9.10
C LEU A 18 16.31 -4.66 -9.18
N ARG A 19 15.54 -4.50 -10.25
CA ARG A 19 14.68 -3.34 -10.48
C ARG A 19 13.32 -3.57 -9.83
N VAL A 20 13.00 -2.78 -8.80
CA VAL A 20 11.75 -2.88 -8.04
C VAL A 20 10.93 -1.63 -8.24
N SER A 21 9.65 -1.79 -8.60
CA SER A 21 8.66 -0.70 -8.61
C SER A 21 7.64 -0.93 -7.49
N ALA A 22 7.39 0.08 -6.67
CA ALA A 22 6.39 0.03 -5.61
C ALA A 22 5.52 1.29 -5.63
N ALA A 23 4.25 1.15 -5.21
CA ALA A 23 3.39 2.30 -4.98
C ALA A 23 4.03 3.26 -3.98
N LEU A 24 3.94 4.57 -4.22
CA LEU A 24 4.71 5.60 -3.52
C LEU A 24 4.62 5.45 -1.99
N GLY A 25 3.42 5.49 -1.44
CA GLY A 25 3.22 5.45 0.02
C GLY A 25 3.64 4.12 0.64
N HIS A 26 3.21 2.99 0.08
CA HIS A 26 3.57 1.66 0.58
C HIS A 26 5.06 1.38 0.42
N GLY A 27 5.63 1.74 -0.73
CA GLY A 27 7.07 1.57 -0.96
C GLY A 27 7.89 2.31 0.10
N ARG A 28 7.55 3.57 0.39
CA ARG A 28 8.24 4.40 1.38
C ARG A 28 8.06 3.88 2.81
N LEU A 29 6.83 3.58 3.20
CA LEU A 29 6.49 3.27 4.60
C LEU A 29 6.73 1.79 4.97
N THR A 30 6.66 0.89 4.01
CA THR A 30 6.74 -0.56 4.26
C THR A 30 7.98 -1.20 3.63
N VAL A 31 8.28 -0.90 2.35
CA VAL A 31 9.37 -1.58 1.63
C VAL A 31 10.73 -1.01 2.02
N VAL A 32 10.89 0.32 2.00
CA VAL A 32 12.19 0.97 2.30
C VAL A 32 12.76 0.54 3.65
N PRO A 33 11.99 0.47 4.77
CA PRO A 33 12.52 -0.02 6.05
C PRO A 33 13.08 -1.45 5.99
N LEU A 34 12.54 -2.30 5.10
CA LEU A 34 12.98 -3.69 4.95
C LEU A 34 14.27 -3.83 4.12
N LEU A 35 14.58 -2.83 3.27
CA LEU A 35 15.74 -2.91 2.38
C LEU A 35 17.07 -2.98 3.12
N ALA A 36 17.18 -2.39 4.31
CA ALA A 36 18.39 -2.47 5.11
C ALA A 36 18.72 -3.93 5.49
N ALA A 37 17.71 -4.69 5.95
CA ALA A 37 17.87 -6.09 6.29
C ALA A 37 18.06 -6.96 5.04
N PHE A 38 17.36 -6.64 3.94
CA PHE A 38 17.57 -7.33 2.66
C PHE A 38 19.00 -7.18 2.13
N SER A 39 19.53 -5.94 2.09
CA SER A 39 20.87 -5.66 1.59
C SER A 39 21.95 -6.31 2.47
N ALA A 40 21.74 -6.39 3.78
CA ALA A 40 22.65 -7.11 4.67
C ALA A 40 22.65 -8.63 4.40
N ARG A 41 21.48 -9.21 4.09
CA ARG A 41 21.34 -10.65 3.79
C ARG A 41 21.83 -11.03 2.38
N TYR A 42 21.71 -10.11 1.42
CA TYR A 42 22.06 -10.33 0.00
C TYR A 42 22.95 -9.21 -0.54
N PRO A 43 24.21 -9.09 -0.07
CA PRO A 43 25.07 -7.95 -0.36
C PRO A 43 25.53 -7.83 -1.82
N GLN A 44 25.35 -8.88 -2.63
CA GLN A 44 25.67 -8.87 -4.07
C GLN A 44 24.48 -8.45 -4.95
N VAL A 45 23.30 -8.20 -4.36
CA VAL A 45 22.12 -7.71 -5.07
C VAL A 45 22.06 -6.18 -4.95
N LEU A 46 22.15 -5.49 -6.09
CA LEU A 46 21.92 -4.05 -6.17
C LEU A 46 20.44 -3.79 -6.37
N VAL A 47 19.74 -3.35 -5.33
CA VAL A 47 18.33 -2.96 -5.44
C VAL A 47 18.21 -1.58 -6.06
N ASP A 48 17.48 -1.50 -7.17
CA ASP A 48 17.13 -0.28 -7.87
C ASP A 48 15.62 -0.05 -7.67
N LEU A 49 15.27 0.79 -6.66
CA LEU A 49 13.89 1.01 -6.24
C LEU A 49 13.31 2.27 -6.88
N THR A 50 12.22 2.10 -7.62
CA THR A 50 11.38 3.19 -8.13
C THR A 50 10.07 3.24 -7.35
N LEU A 51 9.75 4.39 -6.77
CA LEU A 51 8.47 4.66 -6.11
C LEU A 51 7.56 5.43 -7.05
N SER A 52 6.50 4.78 -7.54
CA SER A 52 5.56 5.38 -8.49
C SER A 52 4.20 4.67 -8.45
N ASP A 53 3.14 5.45 -8.55
CA ASP A 53 1.77 4.93 -8.69
C ASP A 53 1.40 4.66 -10.17
N GLU A 54 2.32 4.88 -11.10
CA GLU A 54 2.17 4.51 -12.50
C GLU A 54 2.30 3.00 -12.73
N VAL A 55 1.77 2.55 -13.86
CA VAL A 55 1.87 1.14 -14.26
C VAL A 55 3.32 0.81 -14.60
N ALA A 56 3.89 -0.18 -13.91
CA ALA A 56 5.26 -0.63 -14.17
C ALA A 56 5.33 -1.48 -15.45
N ASP A 57 6.34 -1.24 -16.25
CA ASP A 57 6.65 -2.06 -17.43
C ASP A 57 7.54 -3.25 -17.03
N ILE A 58 6.89 -4.37 -16.70
CA ILE A 58 7.57 -5.61 -16.35
C ILE A 58 7.94 -6.40 -17.63
N LEU A 59 7.02 -6.47 -18.59
CA LEU A 59 7.23 -7.24 -19.82
C LEU A 59 8.29 -6.63 -20.73
N GLY A 60 8.41 -5.29 -20.75
CA GLY A 60 9.48 -4.58 -21.45
C GLY A 60 10.82 -4.58 -20.72
N GLY A 61 10.95 -5.25 -19.57
CA GLY A 61 12.20 -5.40 -18.84
C GLY A 61 12.67 -4.16 -18.08
N GLN A 62 11.83 -3.14 -17.92
CA GLN A 62 12.13 -1.94 -17.13
C GLN A 62 12.04 -2.22 -15.62
N THR A 63 11.28 -3.25 -15.22
CA THR A 63 11.01 -3.62 -13.84
C THR A 63 11.07 -5.13 -13.70
N ASP A 64 11.84 -5.65 -12.74
CA ASP A 64 11.90 -7.08 -12.43
C ASP A 64 10.77 -7.52 -11.49
N VAL A 65 10.42 -6.66 -10.50
CA VAL A 65 9.34 -6.89 -9.53
C VAL A 65 8.52 -5.63 -9.34
N ALA A 66 7.19 -5.71 -9.48
CA ALA A 66 6.29 -4.62 -9.13
C ALA A 66 5.43 -4.98 -7.93
N LEU A 67 5.38 -4.11 -6.93
CA LEU A 67 4.51 -4.27 -5.75
C LEU A 67 3.23 -3.46 -5.97
N ARG A 68 2.08 -4.15 -6.00
CA ARG A 68 0.80 -3.59 -6.42
C ARG A 68 -0.34 -3.99 -5.48
N PHE A 69 -1.30 -3.08 -5.33
CA PHE A 69 -2.52 -3.27 -4.55
C PHE A 69 -3.67 -3.79 -5.41
N GLY A 70 -4.59 -4.49 -4.76
CA GLY A 70 -5.86 -4.88 -5.31
C GLY A 70 -5.81 -6.13 -6.18
N HIS A 71 -6.93 -6.36 -6.85
CA HIS A 71 -7.05 -7.48 -7.78
C HIS A 71 -6.25 -7.19 -9.05
N LEU A 72 -5.45 -8.16 -9.43
CA LEU A 72 -4.65 -8.08 -10.64
C LEU A 72 -5.50 -8.54 -11.84
N PRO A 73 -5.42 -7.84 -12.98
CA PRO A 73 -6.03 -8.34 -14.22
C PRO A 73 -5.31 -9.61 -14.68
N ASP A 74 -6.01 -10.43 -15.42
CA ASP A 74 -5.42 -11.61 -16.07
C ASP A 74 -4.23 -11.18 -16.94
N SER A 75 -3.08 -11.78 -16.69
CA SER A 75 -1.85 -11.49 -17.41
C SER A 75 -0.93 -12.71 -17.45
N SER A 76 0.08 -12.69 -18.32
CA SER A 76 1.14 -13.69 -18.38
C SER A 76 2.16 -13.58 -17.24
N LEU A 77 2.01 -12.57 -16.37
CA LEU A 77 2.88 -12.35 -15.23
C LEU A 77 2.49 -13.27 -14.07
N SER A 78 3.47 -13.65 -13.29
CA SER A 78 3.25 -14.33 -12.01
C SER A 78 2.99 -13.29 -10.91
N ALA A 79 2.11 -13.65 -9.99
CA ALA A 79 1.81 -12.83 -8.82
C ALA A 79 1.92 -13.66 -7.55
N ARG A 80 2.49 -13.07 -6.50
CA ARG A 80 2.55 -13.66 -5.17
C ARG A 80 2.01 -12.67 -4.16
N ALA A 81 1.00 -13.08 -3.39
CA ALA A 81 0.51 -12.26 -2.29
C ALA A 81 1.61 -12.11 -1.24
N ILE A 82 1.90 -10.87 -0.86
CA ILE A 82 2.90 -10.51 0.16
C ILE A 82 2.25 -9.94 1.41
N GLY A 83 0.95 -9.63 1.34
CA GLY A 83 0.21 -9.10 2.46
C GLY A 83 -1.13 -8.53 2.02
N GLU A 84 -1.77 -7.83 2.93
CA GLU A 84 -3.01 -7.10 2.71
C GLU A 84 -3.03 -5.82 3.55
N THR A 85 -3.86 -4.86 3.18
CA THR A 85 -4.10 -3.65 3.97
C THR A 85 -5.58 -3.39 4.08
N GLY A 86 -6.01 -2.89 5.25
CA GLY A 86 -7.34 -2.35 5.44
C GLY A 86 -7.38 -0.86 5.19
N GLN A 87 -8.58 -0.31 5.27
CA GLN A 87 -8.84 1.12 5.22
C GLN A 87 -9.43 1.57 6.56
N VAL A 88 -9.10 2.78 6.98
CA VAL A 88 -9.62 3.39 8.22
C VAL A 88 -10.07 4.82 7.96
N VAL A 89 -11.16 5.22 8.61
CA VAL A 89 -11.61 6.61 8.63
C VAL A 89 -10.95 7.30 9.82
N VAL A 90 -10.28 8.44 9.59
CA VAL A 90 -9.51 9.14 10.62
C VAL A 90 -9.71 10.64 10.57
N ALA A 91 -9.54 11.29 11.72
CA ALA A 91 -9.38 12.73 11.85
C ALA A 91 -8.49 13.05 13.06
N SER A 92 -7.96 14.28 13.13
CA SER A 92 -7.25 14.74 14.31
C SER A 92 -8.21 15.11 15.44
N PRO A 93 -7.80 14.95 16.73
CA PRO A 93 -8.59 15.42 17.87
C PRO A 93 -8.97 16.90 17.78
N GLU A 94 -8.06 17.74 17.27
CA GLU A 94 -8.31 19.16 17.06
C GLU A 94 -9.48 19.43 16.09
N TYR A 95 -9.50 18.71 14.97
CA TYR A 95 -10.62 18.80 14.03
C TYR A 95 -11.95 18.42 14.69
N LEU A 96 -11.96 17.32 15.43
CA LEU A 96 -13.17 16.80 16.09
C LEU A 96 -13.67 17.73 17.20
N GLN A 97 -12.78 18.38 17.94
CA GLN A 97 -13.16 19.41 18.93
C GLN A 97 -13.88 20.59 18.28
N ARG A 98 -13.49 20.97 17.07
CA ARG A 98 -14.07 22.11 16.35
C ARG A 98 -15.33 21.76 15.58
N CYS A 99 -15.38 20.57 14.97
CA CYS A 99 -16.43 20.19 14.03
C CYS A 99 -17.40 19.11 14.56
N GLY A 100 -17.12 18.56 15.75
CA GLY A 100 -17.84 17.41 16.30
C GLY A 100 -17.29 16.07 15.82
N THR A 101 -17.69 14.99 16.49
CA THR A 101 -17.32 13.63 16.14
C THR A 101 -18.47 12.96 15.39
N PRO A 102 -18.28 12.43 14.17
CA PRO A 102 -19.31 11.66 13.48
C PRO A 102 -19.57 10.34 14.21
N LEU A 103 -20.80 10.07 14.57
CA LEU A 103 -21.21 8.85 15.28
C LEU A 103 -21.79 7.80 14.33
N VAL A 104 -22.34 8.23 13.20
CA VAL A 104 -22.85 7.37 12.12
C VAL A 104 -22.31 7.86 10.78
N PRO A 105 -22.23 7.00 9.74
CA PRO A 105 -21.70 7.40 8.44
C PRO A 105 -22.35 8.63 7.83
N GLU A 106 -23.66 8.80 8.02
CA GLU A 106 -24.43 9.94 7.50
C GLU A 106 -24.00 11.29 8.09
N ASP A 107 -23.36 11.29 9.26
CA ASP A 107 -22.82 12.51 9.86
C ASP A 107 -21.69 13.13 9.02
N LEU A 108 -21.02 12.32 8.17
CA LEU A 108 -19.98 12.78 7.25
C LEU A 108 -20.47 13.86 6.27
N ALA A 109 -21.78 13.96 6.04
CA ALA A 109 -22.35 15.04 5.23
C ALA A 109 -22.10 16.45 5.81
N ARG A 110 -21.76 16.55 7.10
CA ARG A 110 -21.43 17.80 7.80
C ARG A 110 -19.93 18.00 7.99
N HIS A 111 -19.10 17.06 7.48
CA HIS A 111 -17.66 17.09 7.61
C HIS A 111 -16.97 17.35 6.28
N ASN A 112 -15.80 17.97 6.34
CA ASN A 112 -14.91 18.09 5.19
C ASN A 112 -14.20 16.76 4.97
N CYS A 113 -14.63 15.98 3.97
CA CYS A 113 -14.03 14.70 3.65
C CYS A 113 -12.88 14.88 2.64
N LEU A 114 -11.67 14.55 3.06
CA LEU A 114 -10.48 14.58 2.23
C LEU A 114 -10.48 13.34 1.34
N ARG A 115 -10.40 13.51 0.01
CA ARG A 115 -10.62 12.44 -0.95
C ARG A 115 -9.41 12.19 -1.83
N PHE A 116 -9.35 10.98 -2.39
CA PHE A 116 -8.43 10.67 -3.47
C PHE A 116 -8.94 11.20 -4.82
N ASN A 117 -8.01 11.64 -5.69
CA ASN A 117 -8.29 12.13 -7.04
C ASN A 117 -7.76 11.24 -8.17
N PHE A 118 -7.27 10.03 -7.88
CA PHE A 118 -6.79 9.12 -8.92
C PHE A 118 -7.93 8.27 -9.50
N ARG A 119 -7.76 7.82 -10.76
CA ARG A 119 -8.83 7.16 -11.56
C ARG A 119 -9.48 5.92 -10.92
N ARG A 120 -8.76 5.22 -10.02
CA ARG A 120 -9.25 4.02 -9.33
C ARG A 120 -9.87 4.32 -7.96
N ALA A 121 -9.80 5.56 -7.49
CA ALA A 121 -10.41 5.94 -6.23
C ALA A 121 -11.93 5.86 -6.37
N ALA A 122 -12.57 5.06 -5.52
CA ALA A 122 -14.01 5.09 -5.40
C ALA A 122 -14.44 6.47 -4.87
N PRO A 123 -15.35 7.17 -5.54
CA PRO A 123 -15.82 8.47 -5.08
C PRO A 123 -16.61 8.38 -3.77
N ASP A 124 -17.19 7.21 -3.53
CA ASP A 124 -18.03 6.93 -2.38
C ASP A 124 -17.29 6.05 -1.38
N TRP A 125 -17.51 6.28 -0.09
CA TRP A 125 -16.88 5.48 0.95
C TRP A 125 -17.79 4.32 1.34
N PRO A 126 -17.29 3.07 1.35
CA PRO A 126 -18.06 1.92 1.78
C PRO A 126 -18.12 1.85 3.30
N PHE A 127 -19.28 1.46 3.80
CA PHE A 127 -19.58 1.18 5.21
C PHE A 127 -20.40 -0.09 5.32
N ARG A 128 -20.44 -0.69 6.54
CA ARG A 128 -21.26 -1.86 6.84
C ARG A 128 -22.25 -1.51 7.95
N ARG A 129 -23.52 -1.91 7.77
CA ARG A 129 -24.55 -1.81 8.82
C ARG A 129 -25.42 -3.06 8.78
N ASN A 130 -25.64 -3.70 9.94
CA ASN A 130 -26.44 -4.93 10.06
C ASN A 130 -26.01 -6.06 9.10
N GLY A 131 -24.70 -6.16 8.81
CA GLY A 131 -24.15 -7.16 7.90
C GLY A 131 -24.16 -6.77 6.41
N GLU A 132 -24.87 -5.71 6.03
CA GLU A 132 -24.93 -5.23 4.66
C GLU A 132 -23.93 -4.10 4.40
N VAL A 133 -23.24 -4.16 3.26
CA VAL A 133 -22.31 -3.12 2.80
C VAL A 133 -23.09 -2.11 1.94
N PHE A 134 -22.91 -0.84 2.23
CA PHE A 134 -23.45 0.27 1.45
C PHE A 134 -22.37 1.32 1.19
N SER A 135 -22.56 2.13 0.17
CA SER A 135 -21.63 3.22 -0.17
C SER A 135 -22.27 4.57 0.14
N LEU A 136 -21.49 5.46 0.74
CA LEU A 136 -21.91 6.82 1.07
C LEU A 136 -21.10 7.81 0.22
N LYS A 137 -21.83 8.67 -0.51
CA LYS A 137 -21.22 9.80 -1.20
C LYS A 137 -20.75 10.82 -0.17
N VAL A 138 -19.44 11.06 -0.15
CA VAL A 138 -18.83 12.07 0.73
C VAL A 138 -18.40 13.29 -0.08
N THR A 139 -18.34 14.45 0.56
CA THR A 139 -17.96 15.72 -0.07
C THR A 139 -16.86 16.41 0.73
N GLY A 140 -16.05 17.18 0.05
CA GLY A 140 -15.00 17.98 0.67
C GLY A 140 -14.33 18.89 -0.35
N ASN A 141 -13.42 19.72 0.12
CA ASN A 141 -12.78 20.77 -0.67
C ASN A 141 -11.31 20.47 -1.04
N ILE A 142 -10.79 19.28 -0.66
CA ILE A 142 -9.44 18.86 -0.97
C ILE A 142 -9.45 17.43 -1.52
N GLU A 143 -8.76 17.26 -2.64
CA GLU A 143 -8.47 15.97 -3.25
C GLU A 143 -6.97 15.84 -3.48
N CYS A 144 -6.39 14.65 -3.21
CA CYS A 144 -4.98 14.36 -3.40
C CYS A 144 -4.78 12.99 -4.07
N SER A 145 -3.64 12.82 -4.74
CA SER A 145 -3.22 11.53 -5.29
C SER A 145 -2.45 10.65 -4.31
N SER A 146 -2.13 11.17 -3.11
CA SER A 146 -1.28 10.50 -2.12
C SER A 146 -2.00 10.32 -0.78
N GLY A 147 -2.04 9.08 -0.27
CA GLY A 147 -2.55 8.78 1.07
C GLY A 147 -1.76 9.47 2.18
N GLU A 148 -0.45 9.65 2.00
CA GLU A 148 0.39 10.38 2.96
C GLU A 148 0.02 11.86 3.04
N ALA A 149 -0.28 12.49 1.89
CA ALA A 149 -0.74 13.86 1.86
C ALA A 149 -2.11 14.01 2.56
N LEU A 150 -3.03 13.07 2.32
CA LEU A 150 -4.32 13.05 3.03
C LEU A 150 -4.14 12.85 4.54
N ALA A 151 -3.24 11.95 4.96
CA ALA A 151 -2.92 11.75 6.38
C ALA A 151 -2.33 13.03 7.01
N GLN A 152 -1.43 13.71 6.30
CA GLN A 152 -0.87 14.98 6.77
C GLN A 152 -1.93 16.07 6.90
N LEU A 153 -2.83 16.18 5.92
CA LEU A 153 -3.96 17.13 5.99
C LEU A 153 -4.90 16.81 7.14
N ALA A 154 -5.18 15.53 7.39
CA ALA A 154 -5.99 15.12 8.54
C ALA A 154 -5.32 15.48 9.87
N ARG A 155 -4.00 15.26 10.02
CA ARG A 155 -3.22 15.70 11.20
C ARG A 155 -3.29 17.21 11.42
N LEU A 156 -3.24 17.99 10.34
CA LEU A 156 -3.37 19.45 10.38
C LEU A 156 -4.81 19.94 10.62
N GLY A 157 -5.75 19.04 10.88
CA GLY A 157 -7.13 19.39 11.17
C GLY A 157 -7.93 19.90 9.98
N ALA A 158 -7.53 19.54 8.75
CA ALA A 158 -8.24 19.97 7.53
C ALA A 158 -9.55 19.21 7.30
N GLY A 159 -9.69 17.99 7.85
CA GLY A 159 -10.90 17.20 7.63
C GLY A 159 -10.79 15.74 8.08
N VAL A 160 -11.75 14.95 7.62
CA VAL A 160 -11.83 13.50 7.80
C VAL A 160 -11.28 12.81 6.56
N ALA A 161 -10.45 11.80 6.71
CA ALA A 161 -9.89 11.03 5.59
C ALA A 161 -10.20 9.54 5.76
N ARG A 162 -10.46 8.82 4.65
CA ARG A 162 -10.47 7.36 4.59
C ARG A 162 -9.23 6.91 3.82
N ILE A 163 -8.30 6.25 4.49
CA ILE A 163 -6.96 5.93 3.98
C ILE A 163 -6.48 4.56 4.43
N GLY A 164 -5.50 4.00 3.71
CA GLY A 164 -4.88 2.74 4.07
C GLY A 164 -4.28 2.77 5.48
N THR A 165 -4.58 1.77 6.29
CA THR A 165 -4.15 1.69 7.69
C THR A 165 -2.63 1.80 7.83
N PHE A 166 -1.86 1.22 6.88
CA PHE A 166 -0.40 1.30 6.89
C PHE A 166 0.15 2.74 6.85
N THR A 167 -0.65 3.70 6.35
CA THR A 167 -0.24 5.10 6.23
C THR A 167 -0.29 5.84 7.58
N VAL A 168 -1.11 5.36 8.52
CA VAL A 168 -1.44 6.08 9.77
C VAL A 168 -1.21 5.27 11.04
N VAL A 169 -0.48 4.14 10.96
CA VAL A 169 -0.20 3.28 12.12
C VAL A 169 0.40 4.07 13.27
N ASP A 170 1.43 4.89 13.01
CA ASP A 170 2.11 5.67 14.03
C ASP A 170 1.24 6.83 14.56
N ASP A 171 0.41 7.42 13.70
CA ASP A 171 -0.53 8.46 14.09
C ASP A 171 -1.62 7.92 15.03
N LEU A 172 -2.15 6.73 14.73
CA LEU A 172 -3.11 6.05 15.58
C LEU A 172 -2.49 5.66 16.94
N ALA A 173 -1.27 5.12 16.92
CA ALA A 173 -0.55 4.74 18.12
C ALA A 173 -0.23 5.94 19.01
N SER A 174 0.09 7.09 18.43
CA SER A 174 0.42 8.33 19.15
C SER A 174 -0.81 9.19 19.51
N GLY A 175 -1.99 8.86 18.97
CA GLY A 175 -3.23 9.64 19.15
C GLY A 175 -3.24 10.96 18.36
N GLN A 176 -2.32 11.18 17.41
CA GLN A 176 -2.35 12.32 16.48
C GLN A 176 -3.55 12.24 15.53
N LEU A 177 -3.93 11.03 15.17
CA LEU A 177 -5.18 10.73 14.50
C LEU A 177 -5.97 9.72 15.34
N VAL A 178 -7.29 9.82 15.31
CA VAL A 178 -8.18 8.87 15.97
C VAL A 178 -9.06 8.17 14.93
N PRO A 179 -9.30 6.86 15.08
CA PRO A 179 -10.16 6.12 14.18
C PRO A 179 -11.62 6.51 14.44
N LEU A 180 -12.40 6.58 13.36
CA LEU A 180 -13.80 6.97 13.39
C LEU A 180 -14.64 5.89 12.73
N LEU A 181 -15.88 5.76 13.16
CA LEU A 181 -16.88 4.89 12.54
C LEU A 181 -16.47 3.42 12.45
N GLU A 182 -15.62 2.94 13.37
CA GLU A 182 -15.09 1.56 13.37
C GLU A 182 -16.20 0.50 13.40
N ALA A 183 -17.31 0.76 14.11
CA ALA A 183 -18.48 -0.13 14.12
C ALA A 183 -19.15 -0.28 12.74
N TYR A 184 -18.85 0.61 11.82
CA TYR A 184 -19.33 0.62 10.45
C TYR A 184 -18.26 0.26 9.43
N ASN A 185 -17.03 -0.06 9.85
CA ASN A 185 -15.95 -0.44 8.95
C ASN A 185 -16.35 -1.72 8.20
N PRO A 186 -16.32 -1.74 6.86
CA PRO A 186 -16.69 -2.93 6.08
C PRO A 186 -15.65 -4.04 6.17
N ASP A 187 -14.46 -3.76 6.73
CA ASP A 187 -13.28 -4.63 6.73
C ASP A 187 -12.86 -5.02 5.29
N ASP A 188 -12.93 -4.05 4.41
CA ASP A 188 -12.53 -4.18 3.01
C ASP A 188 -11.00 -4.21 2.89
N ARG A 189 -10.45 -5.42 2.94
CA ARG A 189 -9.02 -5.65 2.83
C ARG A 189 -8.60 -5.72 1.37
N GLU A 190 -7.56 -5.02 1.05
CA GLU A 190 -6.96 -4.98 -0.27
C GLU A 190 -5.66 -5.79 -0.27
N PRO A 191 -5.57 -6.86 -1.09
CA PRO A 191 -4.36 -7.67 -1.14
C PRO A 191 -3.21 -6.88 -1.77
N ILE A 192 -1.99 -7.18 -1.31
CA ILE A 192 -0.76 -6.62 -1.84
C ILE A 192 0.00 -7.76 -2.52
N HIS A 193 0.39 -7.55 -3.78
CA HIS A 193 1.05 -8.56 -4.59
C HIS A 193 2.44 -8.10 -5.04
N ALA A 194 3.38 -9.02 -5.03
CA ALA A 194 4.59 -8.93 -5.86
C ALA A 194 4.27 -9.55 -7.23
N VAL A 195 4.42 -8.77 -8.29
CA VAL A 195 4.17 -9.17 -9.68
C VAL A 195 5.50 -9.19 -10.43
N PHE A 196 5.79 -10.28 -11.14
CA PHE A 196 7.06 -10.51 -11.81
C PHE A 196 6.92 -11.50 -12.97
N VAL A 197 7.95 -11.65 -13.81
CA VAL A 197 8.00 -12.73 -14.79
C VAL A 197 8.37 -14.02 -14.06
N GLY A 198 7.44 -14.98 -14.05
CA GLY A 198 7.64 -16.29 -13.43
C GLY A 198 8.22 -17.34 -14.38
N GLY A 199 8.31 -18.57 -13.89
CA GLY A 199 8.74 -19.73 -14.67
C GLY A 199 10.16 -20.21 -14.31
N SER A 200 10.69 -21.16 -15.07
CA SER A 200 11.98 -21.80 -14.81
C SER A 200 13.19 -20.86 -14.99
N ALA A 201 13.00 -19.75 -15.70
CA ALA A 201 14.00 -18.73 -15.96
C ALA A 201 13.96 -17.56 -14.95
N MET A 202 13.17 -17.67 -13.85
CA MET A 202 13.10 -16.60 -12.84
C MET A 202 14.45 -16.41 -12.15
N PRO A 203 15.07 -15.21 -12.24
CA PRO A 203 16.37 -14.93 -11.63
C PRO A 203 16.38 -15.15 -10.11
N ALA A 204 17.49 -15.68 -9.55
CA ALA A 204 17.60 -15.93 -8.12
C ALA A 204 17.39 -14.65 -7.29
N ARG A 205 17.87 -13.48 -7.77
CA ARG A 205 17.67 -12.19 -7.11
C ARG A 205 16.19 -11.81 -6.98
N VAL A 206 15.37 -12.14 -7.98
CA VAL A 206 13.90 -11.91 -7.94
C VAL A 206 13.25 -12.83 -6.91
N ARG A 207 13.60 -14.12 -6.96
CA ARG A 207 13.06 -15.14 -6.05
C ARG A 207 13.33 -14.79 -4.60
N VAL A 208 14.59 -14.52 -4.24
CA VAL A 208 14.95 -14.23 -2.84
C VAL A 208 14.36 -12.93 -2.33
N PHE A 209 14.12 -11.95 -3.20
CA PHE A 209 13.45 -10.71 -2.83
C PHE A 209 11.97 -10.92 -2.53
N VAL A 210 11.26 -11.64 -3.40
CA VAL A 210 9.85 -11.97 -3.19
C VAL A 210 9.68 -12.85 -1.95
N ASP A 211 10.53 -13.86 -1.75
CA ASP A 211 10.51 -14.72 -0.56
C ASP A 211 10.77 -13.92 0.72
N PHE A 212 11.75 -13.02 0.69
CA PHE A 212 12.06 -12.12 1.80
C PHE A 212 10.86 -11.22 2.15
N LEU A 213 10.19 -10.61 1.17
CA LEU A 213 9.01 -9.79 1.44
C LEU A 213 7.87 -10.61 2.06
N VAL A 214 7.63 -11.83 1.56
CA VAL A 214 6.63 -12.73 2.16
C VAL A 214 6.99 -13.07 3.60
N GLU A 215 8.26 -13.41 3.88
CA GLU A 215 8.75 -13.72 5.23
C GLU A 215 8.50 -12.55 6.19
N GLN A 216 8.87 -11.33 5.78
CA GLN A 216 8.79 -10.14 6.64
C GLN A 216 7.36 -9.61 6.81
N LEU A 217 6.55 -9.63 5.76
CA LEU A 217 5.23 -9.02 5.77
C LEU A 217 4.12 -9.98 6.25
N SER A 218 4.22 -11.28 5.99
CA SER A 218 3.24 -12.26 6.50
C SER A 218 3.29 -12.43 8.03
N GLY A 219 4.44 -12.15 8.65
CA GLY A 219 4.61 -12.20 10.11
C GLY A 219 4.11 -10.93 10.82
N SER A 220 4.27 -9.76 10.20
CA SER A 220 3.97 -8.47 10.85
C SER A 220 2.48 -8.13 10.86
N GLN A 221 1.67 -8.71 9.99
CA GLN A 221 0.22 -8.46 9.92
C GLN A 221 -0.59 -9.19 11.00
N ARG A 222 -0.03 -10.23 11.64
CA ARG A 222 -0.67 -10.93 12.78
C ARG A 222 -0.50 -10.22 14.13
N THR A 223 0.33 -9.18 14.20
CA THR A 223 0.73 -8.57 15.49
C THR A 223 0.31 -7.10 15.65
N ARG A 224 -0.39 -6.52 14.67
CA ARG A 224 -0.82 -5.11 14.74
C ARG A 224 -2.34 -5.01 14.52
N LEU A 225 -3.07 -5.45 15.52
CA LEU A 225 -4.43 -5.01 15.85
C LEU A 225 -4.38 -4.29 17.18
#